data_06d2730c42ec9347711daf67ae3093bc
#
_entry.id   06d2730c42ec9347711daf67ae3093bc
#
_cell.length_a   1.000
_cell.length_b   1.000
_cell.length_c   1.000
_cell.angle_alpha   90.00
_cell.angle_beta   90.00
_cell.angle_gamma   90.00
#
_symmetry.space_group_name_H-M   'P 1'
#
loop_
_entity.id
_entity.type
_entity.pdbx_description
1 polymer ?
#
loop_
_entity_poly.entity_id
_entity_poly.type
_entity_poly.pdbx_seq_one_letter_code
_entity_poly.pdbx_strand_id
1 'polypeptide(L)'
;FTYLDEVHAVGLYGDNGGGVARARGLLNRIDMVEGTFGKAYGLMGGFITGRRETVDAVRSFASGFIFTTSLPPAVLAGALASVEYLKTSTIERTRAHANAALLKQSLDAQGFSYLKGESHIVPLMIGDAKCCKMLTDILLQDHDIYVQPINYPTVPRGTERMRLTATAAHTADDIRHFVNVLSFLYEQHHLPMQMRA
;
A
#
# COMPACT_ATOMS: atom_id res chain seq x y z
N PHE A 1 -19.18 17.83 -4.15
CA PHE A 1 -18.63 16.75 -4.96
C PHE A 1 -17.58 15.99 -4.16
N THR A 2 -17.70 14.67 -4.08
CA THR A 2 -16.77 13.79 -3.36
C THR A 2 -15.93 12.99 -4.34
N TYR A 3 -14.61 13.07 -4.19
CA TYR A 3 -13.62 12.29 -4.94
C TYR A 3 -12.82 11.43 -3.97
N LEU A 4 -12.78 10.14 -4.19
CA LEU A 4 -12.12 9.19 -3.30
C LEU A 4 -11.02 8.43 -4.06
N ASP A 5 -9.79 8.50 -3.54
CA ASP A 5 -8.68 7.68 -3.97
C ASP A 5 -8.72 6.32 -3.23
N GLU A 6 -8.89 5.25 -3.98
CA GLU A 6 -8.89 3.87 -3.50
C GLU A 6 -7.71 3.06 -4.08
N VAL A 7 -6.67 3.73 -4.58
CA VAL A 7 -5.55 3.07 -5.29
C VAL A 7 -4.80 2.04 -4.43
N HIS A 8 -4.84 2.18 -3.10
CA HIS A 8 -4.30 1.22 -2.15
C HIS A 8 -5.35 0.25 -1.59
N ALA A 9 -6.61 0.39 -1.98
CA ALA A 9 -7.70 -0.36 -1.36
C ALA A 9 -8.44 -1.30 -2.33
N VAL A 10 -8.57 -0.91 -3.60
CA VAL A 10 -9.17 -1.79 -4.63
C VAL A 10 -8.35 -3.06 -4.79
N GLY A 11 -9.03 -4.19 -4.93
CA GLY A 11 -8.44 -5.52 -4.95
C GLY A 11 -8.15 -6.09 -3.54
N LEU A 12 -8.10 -5.25 -2.49
CA LEU A 12 -7.63 -5.63 -1.17
C LEU A 12 -8.69 -5.55 -0.07
N TYR A 13 -9.61 -4.61 -0.15
CA TYR A 13 -10.67 -4.41 0.84
C TYR A 13 -12.06 -4.68 0.26
N GLY A 14 -13.00 -5.06 1.15
CA GLY A 14 -14.35 -5.44 0.78
C GLY A 14 -14.45 -6.85 0.21
N ASP A 15 -15.66 -7.41 0.21
CA ASP A 15 -15.93 -8.81 -0.10
C ASP A 15 -15.35 -9.26 -1.46
N ASN A 16 -15.48 -8.40 -2.47
CA ASN A 16 -15.01 -8.68 -3.84
C ASN A 16 -13.81 -7.82 -4.23
N GLY A 17 -13.07 -7.25 -3.25
CA GLY A 17 -11.99 -6.32 -3.52
C GLY A 17 -12.47 -4.95 -4.03
N GLY A 18 -13.69 -4.56 -3.70
CA GLY A 18 -14.30 -3.31 -4.20
C GLY A 18 -13.86 -2.03 -3.46
N GLY A 19 -12.90 -2.14 -2.53
CA GLY A 19 -12.35 -1.00 -1.79
C GLY A 19 -13.00 -0.75 -0.43
N VAL A 20 -12.50 0.25 0.29
CA VAL A 20 -12.95 0.61 1.64
C VAL A 20 -14.34 1.22 1.62
N ALA A 21 -14.65 2.06 0.64
CA ALA A 21 -15.99 2.66 0.53
C ALA A 21 -17.08 1.58 0.36
N ARG A 22 -16.78 0.53 -0.42
CA ARG A 22 -17.68 -0.62 -0.55
C ARG A 22 -17.78 -1.40 0.76
N ALA A 23 -16.66 -1.70 1.40
CA ALA A 23 -16.63 -2.41 2.68
C ALA A 23 -17.45 -1.72 3.77
N ARG A 24 -17.51 -0.39 3.71
CA ARG A 24 -18.26 0.46 4.67
C ARG A 24 -19.68 0.83 4.20
N GLY A 25 -20.13 0.32 3.05
CA GLY A 25 -21.48 0.63 2.51
C GLY A 25 -21.65 2.07 2.06
N LEU A 26 -20.56 2.79 1.74
CA LEU A 26 -20.55 4.22 1.44
C LEU A 26 -20.47 4.56 -0.06
N LEU A 27 -20.38 3.57 -0.95
CA LEU A 27 -20.21 3.81 -2.40
C LEU A 27 -21.26 4.74 -2.99
N ASN A 28 -22.52 4.62 -2.57
CA ASN A 28 -23.61 5.45 -3.07
C ASN A 28 -23.52 6.92 -2.64
N ARG A 29 -22.61 7.26 -1.73
CA ARG A 29 -22.35 8.62 -1.22
C ARG A 29 -21.13 9.27 -1.86
N ILE A 30 -20.41 8.53 -2.69
CA ILE A 30 -19.20 9.01 -3.36
C ILE A 30 -19.53 9.30 -4.83
N ASP A 31 -19.20 10.50 -5.28
CA ASP A 31 -19.50 10.91 -6.66
C ASP A 31 -18.52 10.30 -7.66
N MET A 32 -17.23 10.16 -7.27
CA MET A 32 -16.19 9.55 -8.09
C MET A 32 -15.18 8.80 -7.23
N VAL A 33 -14.81 7.61 -7.66
CA VAL A 33 -13.74 6.80 -7.09
C VAL A 33 -12.66 6.59 -8.14
N GLU A 34 -11.40 6.76 -7.77
CA GLU A 34 -10.28 6.32 -8.60
C GLU A 34 -9.62 5.06 -8.03
N GLY A 35 -9.09 4.25 -8.93
CA GLY A 35 -8.32 3.06 -8.63
C GLY A 35 -7.16 2.89 -9.60
N THR A 36 -6.22 2.02 -9.24
CA THR A 36 -5.07 1.69 -10.09
C THR A 36 -5.01 0.21 -10.40
N PHE A 37 -4.51 -0.11 -11.58
CA PHE A 37 -4.09 -1.48 -11.91
C PHE A 37 -2.66 -1.78 -11.46
N GLY A 38 -1.89 -0.76 -11.07
CA GLY A 38 -0.46 -0.88 -10.74
C GLY A 38 -0.13 -1.44 -9.35
N LYS A 39 -1.13 -1.86 -8.56
CA LYS A 39 -0.93 -2.42 -7.22
C LYS A 39 -1.51 -3.83 -7.10
N ALA A 40 -2.68 -3.99 -6.48
CA ALA A 40 -3.28 -5.32 -6.25
C ALA A 40 -3.57 -6.09 -7.54
N TYR A 41 -3.85 -5.40 -8.63
CA TYR A 41 -4.12 -6.04 -9.92
C TYR A 41 -2.86 -6.41 -10.72
N GLY A 42 -1.68 -5.88 -10.37
CA GLY A 42 -0.39 -6.28 -10.92
C GLY A 42 -0.11 -5.86 -12.37
N LEU A 43 -0.75 -4.78 -12.85
CA LEU A 43 -0.60 -4.26 -14.20
C LEU A 43 -0.28 -2.77 -14.19
N MET A 44 -0.30 -2.10 -15.34
CA MET A 44 -0.16 -0.65 -15.43
C MET A 44 -1.48 0.02 -15.77
N GLY A 45 -1.57 1.33 -15.46
CA GLY A 45 -2.75 2.13 -15.71
C GLY A 45 -3.67 2.26 -14.49
N GLY A 46 -4.81 2.84 -14.73
CA GLY A 46 -5.81 3.09 -13.68
C GLY A 46 -7.18 3.33 -14.27
N PHE A 47 -8.13 3.61 -13.41
CA PHE A 47 -9.52 3.85 -13.79
C PHE A 47 -10.19 4.82 -12.85
N ILE A 48 -11.23 5.46 -13.34
CA ILE A 48 -12.22 6.14 -12.53
C ILE A 48 -13.56 5.44 -12.66
N THR A 49 -14.36 5.50 -11.61
CA THR A 49 -15.75 5.02 -11.62
C THR A 49 -16.63 6.00 -10.87
N GLY A 50 -17.89 6.13 -11.30
CA GLY A 50 -18.84 7.08 -10.75
C GLY A 50 -20.10 7.12 -11.61
N ARG A 51 -20.86 8.20 -11.48
CA ARG A 51 -22.04 8.41 -12.32
C ARG A 51 -21.63 8.53 -13.78
N ARG A 52 -22.46 8.01 -14.68
CA ARG A 52 -22.21 8.01 -16.12
C ARG A 52 -21.86 9.42 -16.64
N GLU A 53 -22.63 10.43 -16.25
CA GLU A 53 -22.46 11.81 -16.68
C GLU A 53 -21.10 12.37 -16.25
N THR A 54 -20.65 12.02 -15.03
CA THR A 54 -19.34 12.45 -14.50
C THR A 54 -18.20 11.77 -15.26
N VAL A 55 -18.29 10.47 -15.49
CA VAL A 55 -17.27 9.71 -16.25
C VAL A 55 -17.22 10.21 -17.71
N ASP A 56 -18.36 10.50 -18.31
CA ASP A 56 -18.46 11.01 -19.68
C ASP A 56 -17.87 12.44 -19.80
N ALA A 57 -18.11 13.28 -18.80
CA ALA A 57 -17.51 14.61 -18.73
C ALA A 57 -15.98 14.52 -18.65
N VAL A 58 -15.41 13.64 -17.82
CA VAL A 58 -13.96 13.43 -17.76
C VAL A 58 -13.41 12.94 -19.10
N ARG A 59 -14.09 11.96 -19.72
CA ARG A 59 -13.71 11.43 -21.03
C ARG A 59 -13.69 12.51 -22.12
N SER A 60 -14.62 13.46 -22.05
CA SER A 60 -14.82 14.47 -23.09
C SER A 60 -14.02 15.75 -22.88
N PHE A 61 -13.68 16.10 -21.64
CA PHE A 61 -13.10 17.40 -21.29
C PHE A 61 -11.77 17.35 -20.55
N ALA A 62 -11.39 16.21 -19.97
CA ALA A 62 -10.12 16.13 -19.24
C ALA A 62 -8.94 16.09 -20.20
N SER A 63 -8.14 17.15 -20.24
CA SER A 63 -6.97 17.26 -21.12
C SER A 63 -5.99 16.11 -20.95
N GLY A 64 -5.74 15.65 -19.72
CA GLY A 64 -4.88 14.53 -19.43
C GLY A 64 -5.39 13.17 -19.94
N PHE A 65 -6.68 13.07 -20.29
CA PHE A 65 -7.27 11.90 -20.92
C PHE A 65 -7.34 12.05 -22.44
N ILE A 66 -7.80 13.20 -22.94
CA ILE A 66 -8.04 13.44 -24.38
C ILE A 66 -6.72 13.42 -25.17
N PHE A 67 -5.66 14.01 -24.61
CA PHE A 67 -4.35 14.16 -25.26
C PHE A 67 -3.35 13.05 -24.91
N THR A 68 -3.83 11.93 -24.40
CA THR A 68 -3.00 10.75 -24.11
C THR A 68 -3.42 9.56 -24.98
N THR A 69 -2.49 8.63 -25.18
CA THR A 69 -2.78 7.36 -25.87
C THR A 69 -3.48 6.40 -24.93
N SER A 70 -4.45 5.65 -25.46
CA SER A 70 -5.11 4.57 -24.70
C SER A 70 -4.14 3.49 -24.28
N LEU A 71 -4.46 2.78 -23.21
CA LEU A 71 -3.71 1.59 -22.80
C LEU A 71 -3.75 0.52 -23.90
N PRO A 72 -2.63 -0.20 -24.12
CA PRO A 72 -2.59 -1.29 -25.09
C PRO A 72 -3.67 -2.36 -24.80
N PRO A 73 -4.30 -2.96 -25.82
CA PRO A 73 -5.33 -3.98 -25.65
C PRO A 73 -4.88 -5.18 -24.79
N ALA A 74 -3.61 -5.58 -24.88
CA ALA A 74 -3.04 -6.64 -24.04
C ALA A 74 -3.06 -6.29 -22.55
N VAL A 75 -2.77 -5.04 -22.19
CA VAL A 75 -2.84 -4.55 -20.80
C VAL A 75 -4.29 -4.54 -20.31
N LEU A 76 -5.22 -4.08 -21.14
CA LEU A 76 -6.66 -4.08 -20.80
C LEU A 76 -7.21 -5.49 -20.63
N ALA A 77 -6.83 -6.43 -21.49
CA ALA A 77 -7.22 -7.84 -21.36
C ALA A 77 -6.67 -8.45 -20.06
N GLY A 78 -5.40 -8.17 -19.71
CA GLY A 78 -4.81 -8.58 -18.45
C GLY A 78 -5.52 -7.96 -17.25
N ALA A 79 -5.85 -6.67 -17.31
CA ALA A 79 -6.59 -5.98 -16.26
C ALA A 79 -7.98 -6.59 -16.03
N LEU A 80 -8.70 -6.89 -17.11
CA LEU A 80 -10.00 -7.57 -17.04
C LEU A 80 -9.88 -8.93 -16.35
N ALA A 81 -8.94 -9.77 -16.79
CA ALA A 81 -8.70 -11.08 -16.20
C ALA A 81 -8.34 -11.00 -14.70
N SER A 82 -7.48 -10.04 -14.32
CA SER A 82 -7.09 -9.83 -12.92
C SER A 82 -8.27 -9.36 -12.06
N VAL A 83 -9.09 -8.44 -12.57
CA VAL A 83 -10.31 -7.99 -11.86
C VAL A 83 -11.30 -9.13 -11.68
N GLU A 84 -11.57 -9.90 -12.73
CA GLU A 84 -12.50 -11.04 -12.67
C GLU A 84 -12.01 -12.11 -11.70
N TYR A 85 -10.71 -12.42 -11.71
CA TYR A 85 -10.10 -13.33 -10.76
C TYR A 85 -10.29 -12.84 -9.32
N LEU A 86 -9.89 -11.61 -9.01
CA LEU A 86 -9.96 -11.05 -7.66
C LEU A 86 -11.40 -10.79 -7.17
N LYS A 87 -12.39 -10.72 -8.07
CA LYS A 87 -13.81 -10.67 -7.65
C LYS A 87 -14.26 -11.96 -6.97
N THR A 88 -13.66 -13.09 -7.33
CA THR A 88 -14.05 -14.42 -6.84
C THR A 88 -13.04 -15.00 -5.87
N SER A 89 -11.73 -14.78 -6.08
CA SER A 89 -10.69 -15.22 -5.15
C SER A 89 -10.64 -14.37 -3.90
N THR A 90 -10.55 -15.04 -2.74
CA THR A 90 -10.29 -14.41 -1.44
C THR A 90 -8.90 -14.75 -0.89
N ILE A 91 -8.18 -15.66 -1.54
CA ILE A 91 -6.92 -16.24 -1.04
C ILE A 91 -5.88 -15.17 -0.84
N GLU A 92 -5.64 -14.34 -1.84
CA GLU A 92 -4.60 -13.30 -1.84
C GLU A 92 -4.92 -12.23 -0.80
N ARG A 93 -6.19 -11.79 -0.72
CA ARG A 93 -6.64 -10.81 0.27
C ARG A 93 -6.48 -11.33 1.69
N THR A 94 -6.93 -12.55 1.94
CA THR A 94 -6.82 -13.18 3.27
C THR A 94 -5.37 -13.32 3.69
N ARG A 95 -4.48 -13.77 2.78
CA ARG A 95 -3.04 -13.86 3.04
C ARG A 95 -2.41 -12.49 3.30
N ALA A 96 -2.71 -11.50 2.47
CA ALA A 96 -2.16 -10.14 2.64
C ALA A 96 -2.55 -9.54 4.00
N HIS A 97 -3.82 -9.68 4.39
CA HIS A 97 -4.28 -9.21 5.71
C HIS A 97 -3.68 -9.99 6.87
N ALA A 98 -3.57 -11.31 6.75
CA ALA A 98 -2.93 -12.15 7.77
C ALA A 98 -1.44 -11.78 7.93
N ASN A 99 -0.72 -11.57 6.84
CA ASN A 99 0.67 -11.16 6.85
C ASN A 99 0.86 -9.74 7.42
N ALA A 100 -0.04 -8.81 7.12
CA ALA A 100 -0.01 -7.47 7.73
C ALA A 100 -0.29 -7.53 9.25
N ALA A 101 -1.19 -8.39 9.68
CA ALA A 101 -1.46 -8.61 11.11
C ALA A 101 -0.25 -9.24 11.81
N LEU A 102 0.38 -10.25 11.21
CA LEU A 102 1.59 -10.87 11.73
C LEU A 102 2.75 -9.87 11.85
N LEU A 103 2.93 -9.02 10.82
CA LEU A 103 3.95 -7.96 10.86
C LEU A 103 3.73 -7.01 12.04
N LYS A 104 2.50 -6.52 12.22
CA LYS A 104 2.15 -5.65 13.36
C LYS A 104 2.40 -6.33 14.69
N GLN A 105 1.95 -7.57 14.84
CA GLN A 105 2.16 -8.36 16.07
C GLN A 105 3.66 -8.55 16.37
N SER A 106 4.46 -8.84 15.34
CA SER A 106 5.90 -9.04 15.50
C SER A 106 6.62 -7.74 15.88
N LEU A 107 6.21 -6.60 15.29
CA LEU A 107 6.74 -5.28 15.66
C LEU A 107 6.34 -4.91 17.10
N ASP A 108 5.11 -5.18 17.51
CA ASP A 108 4.64 -4.94 18.87
C ASP A 108 5.43 -5.77 19.89
N ALA A 109 5.69 -7.05 19.60
CA ALA A 109 6.45 -7.94 20.47
C ALA A 109 7.90 -7.47 20.68
N GLN A 110 8.48 -6.79 19.72
CA GLN A 110 9.83 -6.20 19.80
C GLN A 110 9.83 -4.75 20.29
N GLY A 111 8.68 -4.14 20.54
CA GLY A 111 8.56 -2.77 21.06
C GLY A 111 8.77 -1.67 20.03
N PHE A 112 8.68 -1.98 18.74
CA PHE A 112 8.80 -0.97 17.68
C PHE A 112 7.62 0.00 17.65
N SER A 113 7.92 1.28 17.39
CA SER A 113 6.92 2.33 17.22
C SER A 113 6.48 2.43 15.77
N TYR A 114 5.18 2.25 15.51
CA TYR A 114 4.58 2.47 14.20
C TYR A 114 3.20 3.14 14.33
N LEU A 115 2.73 3.79 13.27
CA LEU A 115 1.39 4.38 13.27
C LEU A 115 0.34 3.28 13.30
N LYS A 116 -0.36 3.17 14.42
CA LYS A 116 -1.43 2.18 14.64
C LYS A 116 -2.62 2.48 13.71
N GLY A 117 -3.26 1.44 13.22
CA GLY A 117 -4.43 1.57 12.35
C GLY A 117 -4.84 0.23 11.73
N GLU A 118 -5.97 0.25 11.02
CA GLU A 118 -6.55 -0.93 10.35
C GLU A 118 -5.86 -1.25 9.01
N SER A 119 -5.10 -0.29 8.46
CA SER A 119 -4.45 -0.44 7.15
C SER A 119 -3.46 -1.61 7.11
N HIS A 120 -3.35 -2.25 5.94
CA HIS A 120 -2.28 -3.20 5.64
C HIS A 120 -0.91 -2.54 5.49
N ILE A 121 -0.88 -1.22 5.26
CA ILE A 121 0.36 -0.43 5.24
C ILE A 121 0.74 -0.10 6.68
N VAL A 122 1.96 -0.44 7.07
CA VAL A 122 2.48 -0.24 8.43
C VAL A 122 3.62 0.78 8.39
N PRO A 123 3.35 2.04 8.78
CA PRO A 123 4.37 3.09 8.80
C PRO A 123 5.22 2.96 10.09
N LEU A 124 6.41 2.35 9.98
CA LEU A 124 7.37 2.22 11.07
C LEU A 124 8.10 3.56 11.27
N MET A 125 7.97 4.15 12.45
CA MET A 125 8.48 5.48 12.75
C MET A 125 9.99 5.46 13.03
N ILE A 126 10.74 6.31 12.33
CA ILE A 126 12.20 6.45 12.46
C ILE A 126 12.59 7.83 12.99
N GLY A 127 11.93 8.92 12.50
CA GLY A 127 12.08 10.29 12.95
C GLY A 127 13.36 11.01 12.53
N ASP A 128 14.22 10.37 11.75
CA ASP A 128 15.41 10.96 11.17
C ASP A 128 15.63 10.43 9.75
N ALA A 129 15.82 11.35 8.80
CA ALA A 129 15.93 11.01 7.38
C ALA A 129 17.22 10.24 7.06
N LYS A 130 18.33 10.55 7.71
CA LYS A 130 19.62 9.87 7.50
C LYS A 130 19.57 8.45 8.05
N CYS A 131 19.03 8.29 9.25
CA CYS A 131 18.82 7.00 9.88
C CYS A 131 17.87 6.13 9.05
N CYS A 132 16.75 6.68 8.60
CA CYS A 132 15.78 5.98 7.77
C CYS A 132 16.43 5.46 6.47
N LYS A 133 17.19 6.31 5.77
CA LYS A 133 17.92 5.91 4.56
C LYS A 133 19.01 4.87 4.85
N MET A 134 19.83 5.08 5.88
CA MET A 134 20.89 4.14 6.27
C MET A 134 20.33 2.74 6.53
N LEU A 135 19.29 2.63 7.33
CA LEU A 135 18.66 1.35 7.65
C LEU A 135 18.10 0.67 6.39
N THR A 136 17.43 1.43 5.52
CA THR A 136 16.87 0.85 4.28
C THR A 136 17.95 0.44 3.29
N ASP A 137 19.10 1.13 3.24
CA ASP A 137 20.24 0.75 2.41
C ASP A 137 20.89 -0.56 2.93
N ILE A 138 21.11 -0.68 4.24
CA ILE A 138 21.64 -1.89 4.87
C ILE A 138 20.69 -3.08 4.65
N LEU A 139 19.39 -2.89 4.90
CA LEU A 139 18.38 -3.93 4.66
C LEU A 139 18.45 -4.46 3.22
N LEU A 140 18.62 -3.56 2.24
CA LEU A 140 18.68 -3.95 0.83
C LEU A 140 20.03 -4.61 0.48
N GLN A 141 21.16 -4.02 0.89
CA GLN A 141 22.49 -4.43 0.43
C GLN A 141 23.02 -5.69 1.13
N ASP A 142 22.71 -5.82 2.43
CA ASP A 142 23.29 -6.87 3.25
C ASP A 142 22.30 -7.99 3.57
N HIS A 143 20.98 -7.74 3.39
CA HIS A 143 19.93 -8.70 3.77
C HIS A 143 18.92 -9.00 2.67
N ASP A 144 19.06 -8.42 1.45
CA ASP A 144 18.14 -8.57 0.31
C ASP A 144 16.69 -8.17 0.63
N ILE A 145 16.50 -7.22 1.57
CA ILE A 145 15.19 -6.76 2.02
C ILE A 145 14.94 -5.33 1.52
N TYR A 146 14.04 -5.18 0.54
CA TYR A 146 13.63 -3.86 0.07
C TYR A 146 12.55 -3.25 0.94
N VAL A 147 12.81 -2.06 1.49
CA VAL A 147 11.85 -1.23 2.22
C VAL A 147 11.90 0.20 1.71
N GLN A 148 10.73 0.80 1.48
CA GLN A 148 10.62 2.17 1.01
C GLN A 148 10.77 3.17 2.17
N PRO A 149 11.84 3.99 2.19
CA PRO A 149 11.94 5.12 3.11
C PRO A 149 11.00 6.25 2.67
N ILE A 150 10.34 6.87 3.62
CA ILE A 150 9.46 8.03 3.41
C ILE A 150 10.02 9.19 4.25
N ASN A 151 10.67 10.11 3.56
CA ASN A 151 11.36 11.25 4.14
C ASN A 151 10.74 12.57 3.67
N TYR A 152 11.20 13.69 4.27
CA TYR A 152 10.88 15.02 3.74
C TYR A 152 11.27 15.10 2.25
N PRO A 153 10.47 15.73 1.37
CA PRO A 153 9.27 16.53 1.65
C PRO A 153 7.95 15.75 1.72
N THR A 154 7.95 14.43 1.52
CA THR A 154 6.73 13.59 1.53
C THR A 154 6.05 13.57 2.90
N VAL A 155 6.85 13.66 3.95
CA VAL A 155 6.37 13.78 5.33
C VAL A 155 7.10 14.93 6.04
N PRO A 156 6.51 15.54 7.09
CA PRO A 156 7.19 16.55 7.89
C PRO A 156 8.47 16.00 8.53
N ARG A 157 9.48 16.88 8.73
CA ARG A 157 10.72 16.54 9.44
C ARG A 157 10.43 16.06 10.86
N GLY A 158 11.15 15.05 11.31
CA GLY A 158 10.92 14.38 12.59
C GLY A 158 9.82 13.31 12.54
N THR A 159 9.20 13.10 11.37
CA THR A 159 8.16 12.07 11.19
C THR A 159 8.52 11.09 10.06
N GLU A 160 9.79 11.03 9.72
CA GLU A 160 10.34 10.09 8.75
C GLU A 160 10.05 8.65 9.19
N ARG A 161 9.78 7.80 8.22
CA ARG A 161 9.31 6.44 8.47
C ARG A 161 9.68 5.48 7.35
N MET A 162 9.73 4.21 7.67
CA MET A 162 9.70 3.14 6.67
C MET A 162 8.25 2.77 6.38
N ARG A 163 7.88 2.64 5.10
CA ARG A 163 6.57 2.15 4.69
C ARG A 163 6.64 0.65 4.47
N LEU A 164 6.18 -0.11 5.46
CA LEU A 164 6.14 -1.56 5.39
C LEU A 164 4.82 -2.01 4.77
N THR A 165 4.90 -2.91 3.81
CA THR A 165 3.72 -3.48 3.14
C THR A 165 3.94 -4.97 2.94
N ALA A 166 3.39 -5.77 3.86
CA ALA A 166 3.37 -7.21 3.70
C ALA A 166 2.35 -7.58 2.61
N THR A 167 2.76 -8.46 1.69
CA THR A 167 1.94 -8.92 0.57
C THR A 167 1.51 -10.38 0.75
N ALA A 168 0.61 -10.86 -0.09
CA ALA A 168 0.20 -12.26 -0.11
C ALA A 168 1.34 -13.23 -0.49
N ALA A 169 2.38 -12.73 -1.14
CA ALA A 169 3.54 -13.54 -1.55
C ALA A 169 4.53 -13.80 -0.42
N HIS A 170 4.57 -12.94 0.60
CA HIS A 170 5.43 -13.17 1.75
C HIS A 170 4.97 -14.37 2.57
N THR A 171 5.95 -15.10 3.11
CA THR A 171 5.74 -16.14 4.12
C THR A 171 5.82 -15.56 5.54
N ALA A 172 5.37 -16.33 6.51
CA ALA A 172 5.55 -15.95 7.91
C ALA A 172 7.04 -15.86 8.31
N ASP A 173 7.88 -16.67 7.68
CA ASP A 173 9.33 -16.67 7.95
C ASP A 173 10.01 -15.42 7.37
N ASP A 174 9.59 -14.94 6.19
CA ASP A 174 10.06 -13.66 5.63
C ASP A 174 9.77 -12.50 6.59
N ILE A 175 8.55 -12.48 7.14
CA ILE A 175 8.14 -11.42 8.08
C ILE A 175 8.94 -11.48 9.38
N ARG A 176 9.12 -12.68 9.96
CA ARG A 176 9.95 -12.87 11.16
C ARG A 176 11.41 -12.52 10.91
N HIS A 177 11.95 -12.96 9.77
CA HIS A 177 13.30 -12.63 9.36
C HIS A 177 13.51 -11.11 9.28
N PHE A 178 12.62 -10.39 8.59
CA PHE A 178 12.67 -8.92 8.53
C PHE A 178 12.69 -8.28 9.91
N VAL A 179 11.79 -8.68 10.82
CA VAL A 179 11.71 -8.09 12.16
C VAL A 179 12.95 -8.41 13.00
N ASN A 180 13.51 -9.61 12.87
CA ASN A 180 14.75 -10.00 13.56
C ASN A 180 15.95 -9.19 13.06
N VAL A 181 16.11 -9.06 11.73
CA VAL A 181 17.15 -8.22 11.13
C VAL A 181 17.01 -6.77 11.59
N LEU A 182 15.79 -6.24 11.58
CA LEU A 182 15.53 -4.88 12.04
C LEU A 182 15.91 -4.68 13.51
N SER A 183 15.57 -5.63 14.39
CA SER A 183 15.96 -5.61 15.80
C SER A 183 17.48 -5.62 15.97
N PHE A 184 18.17 -6.48 15.24
CA PHE A 184 19.64 -6.54 15.22
C PHE A 184 20.27 -5.21 14.80
N LEU A 185 19.75 -4.58 13.75
CA LEU A 185 20.24 -3.28 13.27
C LEU A 185 20.01 -2.15 14.29
N TYR A 186 18.87 -2.18 14.99
CA TYR A 186 18.59 -1.20 16.04
C TYR A 186 19.55 -1.35 17.23
N GLU A 187 19.87 -2.56 17.65
CA GLU A 187 20.88 -2.85 18.69
C GLU A 187 22.27 -2.42 18.23
N GLN A 188 22.69 -2.81 17.02
CA GLN A 188 24.02 -2.51 16.48
C GLN A 188 24.28 -1.01 16.35
N HIS A 189 23.26 -0.22 15.97
CA HIS A 189 23.38 1.22 15.78
C HIS A 189 22.89 2.03 16.99
N HIS A 190 22.60 1.39 18.13
CA HIS A 190 22.14 2.02 19.37
C HIS A 190 20.90 2.92 19.16
N LEU A 191 19.95 2.49 18.33
CA LEU A 191 18.76 3.25 17.99
C LEU A 191 17.66 3.05 19.04
N PRO A 192 16.88 4.11 19.35
CA PRO A 192 15.77 3.96 20.28
C PRO A 192 14.61 3.19 19.64
N MET A 193 14.10 2.16 20.32
CA MET A 193 12.94 1.39 19.86
C MET A 193 11.66 2.23 19.80
N GLN A 194 11.54 3.22 20.67
CA GLN A 194 10.41 4.14 20.71
C GLN A 194 10.88 5.55 20.36
N MET A 195 10.19 6.17 19.41
CA MET A 195 10.32 7.60 19.18
C MET A 195 9.82 8.34 20.43
N ARG A 196 10.61 9.29 20.90
CA ARG A 196 10.11 10.26 21.88
C ARG A 196 9.04 11.11 21.18
N ALA A 197 7.82 11.10 21.74
CA ALA A 197 6.71 11.92 21.27
C ALA A 197 7.04 13.42 21.36
#